data_25af54599e9ac539d1de23321aa24ff3
#
_entry.id   25af54599e9ac539d1de23321aa24ff3
#
_cell.length_a   1.000
_cell.length_b   1.000
_cell.length_c   1.000
_cell.angle_alpha   90.00
_cell.angle_beta   90.00
_cell.angle_gamma   90.00
#
_symmetry.space_group_name_H-M   'P 1'
#
loop_
_entity.id
_entity.type
_entity.pdbx_description
1 polymer ?
#
loop_
_entity_poly.entity_id
_entity_poly.type
_entity_poly.pdbx_seq_one_letter_code
_entity_poly.pdbx_strand_id
1 'polypeptide(L)'
;SEDAWAQTERILESLTPETIAESQQVIAVQSASVGQARMNALHGGSIDKLVVAPNLWAGFGLVRGGAGTALVGSHDEVAERIREYHEVGFTHFILSGQPHLEKAYWFGEVVTPLLRRDGLLAELPMPTATTARG
;
A
#
# COMPACT_ATOMS: atom_id res chain seq x y z
N SER A 1 8.93 -9.01 -9.25
CA SER A 1 9.34 -8.84 -7.84
C SER A 1 10.59 -7.98 -7.70
N GLU A 2 11.68 -8.31 -8.36
CA GLU A 2 12.96 -7.60 -8.26
C GLU A 2 12.82 -6.09 -8.57
N ASP A 3 12.19 -5.72 -9.67
CA ASP A 3 11.95 -4.32 -10.03
C ASP A 3 11.13 -3.56 -8.99
N ALA A 4 10.17 -4.22 -8.34
CA ALA A 4 9.37 -3.62 -7.30
C ALA A 4 10.22 -3.28 -6.06
N TRP A 5 11.11 -4.17 -5.67
CA TRP A 5 12.03 -3.94 -4.56
C TRP A 5 13.09 -2.88 -4.90
N ALA A 6 13.65 -2.90 -6.11
CA ALA A 6 14.55 -1.84 -6.58
C ALA A 6 13.90 -0.44 -6.57
N GLN A 7 12.57 -0.38 -6.73
CA GLN A 7 11.85 0.88 -6.60
C GLN A 7 11.82 1.39 -5.15
N THR A 8 11.71 0.51 -4.15
CA THR A 8 11.79 0.91 -2.73
C THR A 8 13.18 1.40 -2.35
N GLU A 9 14.24 0.79 -2.89
CA GLU A 9 15.62 1.22 -2.69
C GLU A 9 15.83 2.65 -3.24
N ARG A 10 15.37 2.93 -4.46
CA ARG A 10 15.43 4.28 -5.04
C ARG A 10 14.69 5.33 -4.21
N ILE A 11 13.56 4.96 -3.58
CA ILE A 11 12.85 5.84 -2.67
C ILE A 11 13.71 6.15 -1.44
N LEU A 12 14.35 5.13 -0.86
CA LEU A 12 15.23 5.31 0.30
C LEU A 12 16.46 6.16 -0.01
N GLU A 13 17.07 5.98 -1.18
CA GLU A 13 18.22 6.79 -1.63
C GLU A 13 17.91 8.29 -1.69
N SER A 14 16.64 8.65 -1.87
CA SER A 14 16.19 10.05 -1.88
C SER A 14 15.97 10.64 -0.49
N LEU A 15 16.02 9.82 0.57
CA LEU A 15 15.77 10.25 1.95
C LEU A 15 17.08 10.48 2.70
N THR A 16 17.22 11.64 3.30
CA THR A 16 18.33 11.92 4.22
C THR A 16 17.93 11.65 5.67
N PRO A 17 18.89 11.36 6.57
CA PRO A 17 18.60 11.22 8.00
C PRO A 17 17.88 12.44 8.59
N GLU A 18 18.22 13.64 8.12
CA GLU A 18 17.60 14.91 8.55
C GLU A 18 16.12 14.94 8.14
N THR A 19 15.81 14.61 6.88
CA THR A 19 14.44 14.55 6.37
C THR A 19 13.58 13.57 7.17
N ILE A 20 14.14 12.39 7.50
CA ILE A 20 13.45 11.40 8.33
C ILE A 20 13.19 11.95 9.72
N ALA A 21 14.19 12.54 10.38
CA ALA A 21 14.06 13.09 11.73
C ALA A 21 13.01 14.20 11.80
N GLU A 22 13.03 15.14 10.86
CA GLU A 22 12.04 16.22 10.77
C GLU A 22 10.62 15.66 10.56
N SER A 23 10.46 14.71 9.65
CA SER A 23 9.17 14.07 9.37
C SER A 23 8.63 13.33 10.59
N GLN A 24 9.47 12.60 11.32
CA GLN A 24 9.08 11.89 12.53
C GLN A 24 8.65 12.85 13.64
N GLN A 25 9.29 14.01 13.79
CA GLN A 25 8.86 15.04 14.73
C GLN A 25 7.47 15.59 14.38
N VAL A 26 7.22 15.90 13.10
CA VAL A 26 5.93 16.38 12.63
C VAL A 26 4.83 15.34 12.87
N ILE A 27 5.09 14.07 12.54
CA ILE A 27 4.14 12.97 12.74
C ILE A 27 3.80 12.81 14.23
N ALA A 28 4.80 12.88 15.11
CA ALA A 28 4.61 12.76 16.55
C ALA A 28 3.74 13.89 17.14
N VAL A 29 3.87 15.11 16.61
CA VAL A 29 3.05 16.26 17.04
C VAL A 29 1.64 16.18 16.48
N GLN A 30 1.48 15.75 15.23
CA GLN A 30 0.18 15.76 14.54
C GLN A 30 -0.74 14.61 14.91
N SER A 31 -0.24 13.51 15.42
CA SER A 31 -1.04 12.33 15.72
C SER A 31 -0.61 11.62 17.00
N ALA A 32 -1.50 11.66 18.00
CA ALA A 32 -1.39 10.87 19.23
C ALA A 32 -2.20 9.56 19.16
N SER A 33 -2.60 9.09 17.95
CA SER A 33 -3.43 7.90 17.81
C SER A 33 -2.63 6.61 18.06
N VAL A 34 -3.29 5.62 18.66
CA VAL A 34 -2.72 4.26 18.85
C VAL A 34 -2.33 3.64 17.51
N GLY A 35 -3.10 3.89 16.44
CA GLY A 35 -2.78 3.42 15.09
C GLY A 35 -1.47 3.99 14.58
N GLN A 36 -1.24 5.28 14.74
CA GLN A 36 0.02 5.91 14.35
C GLN A 36 1.20 5.40 15.18
N ALA A 37 1.03 5.22 16.48
CA ALA A 37 2.07 4.65 17.34
C ALA A 37 2.46 3.23 16.90
N ARG A 38 1.49 2.40 16.52
CA ARG A 38 1.73 1.05 15.98
C ARG A 38 2.45 1.10 14.63
N MET A 39 2.07 2.02 13.73
CA MET A 39 2.78 2.22 12.46
C MET A 39 4.24 2.62 12.70
N ASN A 40 4.49 3.57 13.59
CA ASN A 40 5.84 4.02 13.92
C ASN A 40 6.69 2.90 14.54
N ALA A 41 6.09 2.02 15.32
CA ALA A 41 6.78 0.88 15.93
C ALA A 41 7.30 -0.14 14.90
N LEU A 42 6.71 -0.20 13.69
CA LEU A 42 7.16 -1.12 12.64
C LEU A 42 8.56 -0.80 12.13
N HIS A 43 8.90 0.47 12.00
CA HIS A 43 10.20 0.91 11.49
C HIS A 43 11.11 1.52 12.58
N GLY A 44 10.54 1.95 13.73
CA GLY A 44 11.30 2.56 14.83
C GLY A 44 12.11 3.81 14.44
N GLY A 45 11.77 4.49 13.34
CA GLY A 45 12.52 5.61 12.79
C GLY A 45 13.81 5.22 12.05
N SER A 46 14.05 3.92 11.81
CA SER A 46 15.26 3.40 11.18
C SER A 46 14.98 2.83 9.78
N ILE A 47 15.96 2.95 8.89
CA ILE A 47 15.94 2.34 7.56
C ILE A 47 16.34 0.85 7.58
N ASP A 48 16.84 0.32 8.71
CA ASP A 48 17.47 -0.99 8.76
C ASP A 48 16.48 -2.17 8.73
N LYS A 49 15.22 -1.93 9.13
CA LYS A 49 14.22 -2.99 9.27
C LYS A 49 12.88 -2.58 8.68
N LEU A 50 12.88 -2.31 7.39
CA LEU A 50 11.67 -1.85 6.70
C LEU A 50 10.80 -2.96 6.12
N VAL A 51 11.35 -4.14 5.88
CA VAL A 51 10.57 -5.33 5.49
C VAL A 51 10.06 -5.98 6.77
N VAL A 52 8.78 -5.77 7.09
CA VAL A 52 8.17 -6.16 8.38
C VAL A 52 7.39 -7.47 8.31
N ALA A 53 7.05 -7.91 7.11
CA ALA A 53 6.45 -9.21 6.80
C ALA A 53 6.71 -9.52 5.32
N PRO A 54 6.40 -10.73 4.83
CA PRO A 54 6.51 -11.04 3.40
C PRO A 54 5.77 -10.00 2.54
N ASN A 55 6.48 -9.41 1.59
CA ASN A 55 5.98 -8.37 0.68
C ASN A 55 5.41 -7.10 1.37
N LEU A 56 5.64 -6.91 2.67
CA LEU A 56 5.16 -5.75 3.43
C LEU A 56 6.33 -4.85 3.85
N TRP A 57 6.38 -3.65 3.29
CA TRP A 57 7.42 -2.66 3.49
C TRP A 57 6.89 -1.44 4.22
N ALA A 58 7.59 -1.01 5.28
CA ALA A 58 7.17 0.08 6.17
C ALA A 58 7.84 1.43 5.86
N GLY A 59 8.54 1.56 4.74
CA GLY A 59 9.37 2.73 4.46
C GLY A 59 8.61 4.04 4.29
N PHE A 60 7.36 4.02 3.81
CA PHE A 60 6.57 5.24 3.74
C PHE A 60 6.29 5.85 5.11
N GLY A 61 6.22 5.03 6.17
CA GLY A 61 6.05 5.49 7.54
C GLY A 61 7.18 6.36 8.07
N LEU A 62 8.36 6.33 7.44
CA LEU A 62 9.49 7.20 7.81
C LEU A 62 9.19 8.68 7.54
N VAL A 63 8.42 9.00 6.51
CA VAL A 63 8.21 10.38 6.03
C VAL A 63 6.75 10.80 5.92
N ARG A 64 5.80 9.90 6.21
CA ARG A 64 4.37 10.25 6.19
C ARG A 64 3.60 9.58 7.32
N GLY A 65 2.62 10.29 7.86
CA GLY A 65 1.63 9.73 8.78
C GLY A 65 0.55 8.92 8.08
N GLY A 66 -0.25 8.21 8.85
CA GLY A 66 -1.32 7.35 8.36
C GLY A 66 -0.82 5.99 7.88
N ALA A 67 -1.26 5.53 6.70
CA ALA A 67 -0.83 4.27 6.12
C ALA A 67 0.63 4.34 5.68
N GLY A 68 1.54 3.86 6.51
CA GLY A 68 2.98 3.88 6.29
C GLY A 68 3.55 2.62 5.64
N THR A 69 2.73 1.59 5.39
CA THR A 69 3.14 0.34 4.78
C THR A 69 2.72 0.24 3.31
N ALA A 70 3.48 -0.52 2.53
CA ALA A 70 3.16 -0.84 1.14
C ALA A 70 3.34 -2.33 0.87
N LEU A 71 2.50 -2.89 0.01
CA LEU A 71 2.72 -4.21 -0.57
C LEU A 71 3.70 -4.07 -1.73
N VAL A 72 4.81 -4.80 -1.66
CA VAL A 72 5.91 -4.76 -2.63
C VAL A 72 6.17 -6.16 -3.16
N GLY A 73 6.11 -6.31 -4.47
CA GLY A 73 6.31 -7.59 -5.10
C GLY A 73 5.77 -7.64 -6.53
N SER A 74 5.75 -8.84 -7.11
CA SER A 74 5.03 -9.11 -8.36
C SER A 74 3.52 -8.98 -8.16
N HIS A 75 2.77 -8.95 -9.25
CA HIS A 75 1.31 -8.88 -9.18
C HIS A 75 0.70 -10.10 -8.48
N ASP A 76 1.27 -11.29 -8.68
CA ASP A 76 0.83 -12.51 -8.00
C ASP A 76 1.11 -12.45 -6.49
N GLU A 77 2.30 -11.98 -6.09
CA GLU A 77 2.66 -11.79 -4.67
C GLU A 77 1.73 -10.78 -3.98
N VAL A 78 1.42 -9.67 -4.65
CA VAL A 78 0.48 -8.66 -4.13
C VAL A 78 -0.93 -9.24 -4.00
N ALA A 79 -1.41 -9.99 -5.01
CA ALA A 79 -2.69 -10.66 -4.94
C ALA A 79 -2.75 -11.67 -3.79
N GLU A 80 -1.67 -12.43 -3.58
CA GLU A 80 -1.54 -13.37 -2.45
C GLU A 80 -1.67 -12.68 -1.10
N ARG A 81 -0.98 -11.56 -0.90
CA ARG A 81 -1.11 -10.80 0.36
C ARG A 81 -2.52 -10.27 0.58
N ILE A 82 -3.21 -9.84 -0.46
CA ILE A 82 -4.61 -9.40 -0.36
C ILE A 82 -5.52 -10.56 0.04
N ARG A 83 -5.30 -11.78 -0.50
CA ARG A 83 -6.03 -12.99 -0.09
C ARG A 83 -5.84 -13.27 1.40
N GLU A 84 -4.61 -13.22 1.90
CA GLU A 84 -4.34 -13.42 3.33
C GLU A 84 -5.07 -12.40 4.21
N TYR A 85 -5.10 -11.13 3.84
CA TYR A 85 -5.91 -10.14 4.55
C TYR A 85 -7.40 -10.48 4.50
N HIS A 86 -7.90 -10.97 3.38
CA HIS A 86 -9.29 -11.39 3.26
C HIS A 86 -9.58 -12.61 4.17
N GLU A 87 -8.70 -13.58 4.23
CA GLU A 87 -8.84 -14.78 5.09
C GLU A 87 -8.93 -14.44 6.58
N VAL A 88 -8.26 -13.37 7.02
CA VAL A 88 -8.36 -12.88 8.41
C VAL A 88 -9.53 -11.90 8.61
N GLY A 89 -10.41 -11.73 7.61
CA GLY A 89 -11.69 -11.04 7.74
C GLY A 89 -11.74 -9.63 7.15
N PHE A 90 -10.71 -9.15 6.45
CA PHE A 90 -10.78 -7.86 5.75
C PHE A 90 -11.60 -8.02 4.46
N THR A 91 -12.68 -7.25 4.33
CA THR A 91 -13.59 -7.28 3.17
C THR A 91 -13.50 -6.04 2.29
N HIS A 92 -12.91 -4.96 2.81
CA HIS A 92 -12.79 -3.69 2.10
C HIS A 92 -11.34 -3.21 2.16
N PHE A 93 -10.82 -2.78 1.02
CA PHE A 93 -9.46 -2.29 0.88
C PHE A 93 -9.46 -0.91 0.22
N ILE A 94 -8.78 0.04 0.86
CA ILE A 94 -8.46 1.33 0.25
C ILE A 94 -6.97 1.28 -0.11
N LEU A 95 -6.70 1.29 -1.40
CA LEU A 95 -5.35 1.18 -1.94
C LEU A 95 -4.90 2.51 -2.52
N SER A 96 -3.65 2.84 -2.32
CA SER A 96 -3.02 3.97 -2.99
C SER A 96 -1.65 3.58 -3.54
N GLY A 97 -1.19 4.27 -4.55
CA GLY A 97 0.12 4.03 -5.16
C GLY A 97 0.80 5.32 -5.58
N GLN A 98 2.08 5.26 -5.88
CA GLN A 98 2.87 6.37 -6.39
C GLN A 98 3.60 5.92 -7.67
N PRO A 99 3.38 6.55 -8.82
CA PRO A 99 2.34 7.55 -9.15
C PRO A 99 0.93 6.97 -9.10
N HIS A 100 -0.06 7.73 -8.64
CA HIS A 100 -1.42 7.22 -8.37
C HIS A 100 -2.09 6.61 -9.60
N LEU A 101 -2.10 7.33 -10.71
CA LEU A 101 -2.81 6.93 -11.93
C LEU A 101 -2.21 5.65 -12.53
N GLU A 102 -0.90 5.59 -12.67
CA GLU A 102 -0.20 4.44 -13.23
C GLU A 102 -0.42 3.19 -12.37
N LYS A 103 -0.30 3.32 -11.04
CA LYS A 103 -0.52 2.20 -10.13
C LYS A 103 -1.97 1.74 -10.12
N ALA A 104 -2.94 2.64 -10.28
CA ALA A 104 -4.35 2.28 -10.40
C ALA A 104 -4.61 1.45 -11.66
N TYR A 105 -4.02 1.83 -12.81
CA TYR A 105 -4.12 1.04 -14.03
C TYR A 105 -3.48 -0.34 -13.87
N TRP A 106 -2.26 -0.43 -13.38
CA TRP A 106 -1.60 -1.72 -13.19
C TRP A 106 -2.36 -2.63 -12.23
N PHE A 107 -2.85 -2.08 -11.13
CA PHE A 107 -3.66 -2.85 -10.20
C PHE A 107 -4.96 -3.33 -10.86
N GLY A 108 -5.65 -2.44 -11.56
CA GLY A 108 -6.92 -2.75 -12.25
C GLY A 108 -6.79 -3.77 -13.37
N GLU A 109 -5.73 -3.68 -14.16
CA GLU A 109 -5.52 -4.53 -15.34
C GLU A 109 -4.88 -5.88 -15.02
N VAL A 110 -4.11 -5.98 -13.93
CA VAL A 110 -3.35 -7.19 -13.62
C VAL A 110 -3.76 -7.83 -12.30
N VAL A 111 -3.77 -7.10 -11.18
CA VAL A 111 -4.08 -7.68 -9.86
C VAL A 111 -5.58 -7.96 -9.72
N THR A 112 -6.43 -7.03 -10.16
CA THR A 112 -7.89 -7.19 -10.10
C THR A 112 -8.40 -8.47 -10.81
N PRO A 113 -7.94 -8.84 -12.02
CA PRO A 113 -8.31 -10.09 -12.64
C PRO A 113 -7.92 -11.34 -11.84
N LEU A 114 -6.75 -11.32 -11.17
CA LEU A 114 -6.33 -12.42 -10.30
C LEU A 114 -7.31 -12.61 -9.13
N LEU A 115 -7.64 -11.51 -8.44
CA LEU A 115 -8.60 -11.54 -7.33
C LEU A 115 -10.01 -11.92 -7.76
N ARG A 116 -10.43 -11.50 -8.97
CA ARG A 116 -11.73 -11.89 -9.55
C ARG A 116 -11.80 -13.37 -9.86
N ARG A 117 -10.77 -13.94 -10.46
CA ARG A 117 -10.65 -15.37 -10.72
C ARG A 117 -10.83 -16.20 -9.45
N ASP A 118 -10.36 -15.67 -8.32
CA ASP A 118 -10.43 -16.35 -7.03
C ASP A 118 -11.75 -16.06 -6.27
N GLY A 119 -12.70 -15.36 -6.91
CA GLY A 119 -14.00 -15.06 -6.34
C GLY A 119 -14.02 -13.99 -5.23
N LEU A 120 -12.93 -13.23 -5.07
CA LEU A 120 -12.78 -12.21 -4.02
C LEU A 120 -13.39 -10.86 -4.38
N LEU A 121 -13.73 -10.64 -5.64
CA LEU A 121 -14.36 -9.41 -6.10
C LEU A 121 -15.79 -9.69 -6.54
N ALA A 122 -16.74 -8.91 -5.97
CA ALA A 122 -18.09 -8.87 -6.49
C ALA A 122 -18.10 -8.32 -7.93
N GLU A 123 -18.94 -8.87 -8.77
CA GLU A 123 -19.22 -8.27 -10.07
C GLU A 123 -19.90 -6.92 -9.84
N LEU A 124 -19.29 -5.84 -10.36
CA LEU A 124 -19.97 -4.56 -10.38
C LEU A 124 -21.18 -4.67 -11.29
N PRO A 125 -22.38 -4.26 -10.84
CA PRO A 125 -23.52 -4.20 -11.72
C PRO A 125 -23.17 -3.29 -12.90
N MET A 126 -23.26 -3.85 -14.12
CA MET A 126 -23.05 -3.04 -15.33
C MET A 126 -24.04 -1.85 -15.30
N PRO A 127 -23.56 -0.63 -15.56
CA PRO A 127 -24.47 0.48 -15.68
C PRO A 127 -25.52 0.14 -16.75
N THR A 128 -26.78 0.03 -16.36
CA THR A 128 -27.88 -0.10 -17.31
C THR A 128 -27.83 1.11 -18.22
N ALA A 129 -27.62 0.90 -19.52
CA ALA A 129 -27.69 1.98 -20.48
C ALA A 129 -29.07 2.65 -20.32
N THR A 130 -29.07 3.84 -19.74
CA THR A 130 -30.24 4.69 -19.72
C THR A 130 -30.45 5.09 -21.15
N THR A 131 -31.39 4.42 -21.86
CA THR A 131 -31.91 4.87 -23.13
C THR A 131 -32.51 6.25 -22.89
N ALA A 132 -31.75 7.29 -23.22
CA ALA A 132 -32.30 8.63 -23.36
C ALA A 132 -33.35 8.56 -24.47
N ARG A 133 -34.61 8.48 -24.09
CA ARG A 133 -35.70 8.79 -25.00
C ARG A 133 -35.70 10.30 -25.16
N GLY A 134 -35.43 10.70 -26.43
CA GLY A 134 -35.56 12.09 -26.90
C GLY A 134 -36.95 12.69 -26.74
#